data_1edbad2ebf859be0b15399e2da9cdc53
#
_entry.id   1edbad2ebf859be0b15399e2da9cdc53
#
_cell.length_a   1.000
_cell.length_b   1.000
_cell.length_c   1.000
_cell.angle_alpha   90.00
_cell.angle_beta   90.00
_cell.angle_gamma   90.00
#
_symmetry.space_group_name_H-M   'P 1'
#
loop_
_entity.id
_entity.type
_entity.pdbx_description
1 polymer ?
#
loop_
_entity_poly.entity_id
_entity_poly.type
_entity_poly.pdbx_seq_one_letter_code
_entity_poly.pdbx_strand_id
1 'polypeptide(L)'
;MIDANSVIYLFAGNHPKLSRRVEQTAQGDIGLSTIVFAELLMGLAQGKPPSPEALDDLPRQMPLIAFDEDAARAYARIPFRRARFDRLLAGHALALDLPIITANPKDFADVPRLHVEDWTQ
;
A
#
# COMPACT_ATOMS: atom_id res chain seq x y z
N MET A 1 4.83 0.98 -4.24
CA MET A 1 4.03 1.21 -3.02
C MET A 1 3.32 -0.06 -2.60
N ILE A 2 3.19 -0.29 -1.31
CA ILE A 2 2.55 -1.49 -0.77
C ILE A 2 1.17 -1.15 -0.22
N ASP A 3 0.17 -2.03 -0.43
CA ASP A 3 -1.16 -1.80 0.13
C ASP A 3 -1.27 -2.30 1.58
N ALA A 4 -2.36 -1.93 2.25
CA ALA A 4 -2.53 -2.21 3.68
C ALA A 4 -2.62 -3.72 3.98
N ASN A 5 -3.35 -4.48 3.18
CA ASN A 5 -3.48 -5.91 3.41
C ASN A 5 -2.14 -6.63 3.27
N SER A 6 -1.31 -6.21 2.31
CA SER A 6 0.03 -6.78 2.14
C SER A 6 0.91 -6.49 3.35
N VAL A 7 0.81 -5.30 3.95
CA VAL A 7 1.52 -5.00 5.19
C VAL A 7 1.06 -5.92 6.32
N ILE A 8 -0.25 -6.11 6.46
CA ILE A 8 -0.82 -7.00 7.48
C ILE A 8 -0.31 -8.43 7.29
N TYR A 9 -0.32 -8.92 6.05
CA TYR A 9 0.18 -10.27 5.73
C TYR A 9 1.67 -10.40 6.03
N LEU A 10 2.44 -9.36 5.75
CA LEU A 10 3.87 -9.35 6.04
C LEU A 10 4.13 -9.52 7.54
N PHE A 11 3.43 -8.77 8.38
CA PHE A 11 3.59 -8.87 9.83
C PHE A 11 3.00 -10.16 10.42
N ALA A 12 1.99 -10.74 9.78
CA ALA A 12 1.45 -12.03 10.19
C ALA A 12 2.41 -13.18 9.93
N GLY A 13 3.32 -13.02 8.96
CA GLY A 13 4.36 -14.01 8.67
C GLY A 13 3.85 -15.28 7.97
N ASN A 14 2.65 -15.25 7.39
CA ASN A 14 2.04 -16.44 6.77
C ASN A 14 2.10 -16.43 5.25
N HIS A 15 2.85 -15.51 4.65
CA HIS A 15 3.08 -15.42 3.21
C HIS A 15 4.58 -15.39 2.92
N PRO A 16 5.24 -16.56 2.86
CA PRO A 16 6.69 -16.62 2.77
C PRO A 16 7.27 -15.97 1.51
N LYS A 17 6.58 -16.02 0.39
CA LYS A 17 7.07 -15.38 -0.85
C LYS A 17 7.07 -13.86 -0.70
N LEU A 18 6.03 -13.30 -0.11
CA LEU A 18 5.95 -11.87 0.18
C LEU A 18 7.09 -11.45 1.11
N SER A 19 7.27 -12.16 2.22
CA SER A 19 8.33 -11.88 3.18
C SER A 19 9.70 -11.91 2.53
N ARG A 20 9.95 -12.91 1.68
CA ARG A 20 11.22 -13.05 0.97
C ARG A 20 11.48 -11.89 0.03
N ARG A 21 10.47 -11.48 -0.75
CA ARG A 21 10.64 -10.37 -1.69
C ARG A 21 10.89 -9.06 -0.96
N VAL A 22 10.21 -8.82 0.16
CA VAL A 22 10.45 -7.64 0.98
C VAL A 22 11.87 -7.65 1.52
N GLU A 23 12.34 -8.78 2.04
CA GLU A 23 13.70 -8.92 2.55
C GLU A 23 14.77 -8.69 1.48
N GLN A 24 14.48 -9.09 0.24
CA GLN A 24 15.39 -8.93 -0.89
C GLN A 24 15.37 -7.51 -1.47
N THR A 25 14.43 -6.70 -1.07
CA THR A 25 14.31 -5.31 -1.53
C THR A 25 15.09 -4.42 -0.57
N ALA A 26 15.87 -3.48 -1.12
CA ALA A 26 16.65 -2.57 -0.31
C ALA A 26 15.76 -1.74 0.61
N GLN A 27 16.21 -1.53 1.84
CA GLN A 27 15.48 -0.69 2.78
C GLN A 27 15.31 0.70 2.18
N GLY A 28 14.06 1.21 2.23
CA GLY A 28 13.73 2.49 1.64
C GLY A 28 13.19 2.43 0.21
N ASP A 29 13.28 1.27 -0.45
CA ASP A 29 12.79 1.12 -1.82
C ASP A 29 11.30 0.76 -1.91
N ILE A 30 10.68 0.41 -0.79
CA ILE A 30 9.23 0.20 -0.73
C ILE A 30 8.62 1.43 -0.05
N GLY A 31 7.81 2.17 -0.79
CA GLY A 31 7.13 3.35 -0.26
C GLY A 31 5.81 3.01 0.43
N LEU A 32 5.51 3.73 1.49
CA LEU A 32 4.27 3.61 2.25
C LEU A 32 3.47 4.91 2.09
N SER A 33 2.37 4.83 1.36
CA SER A 33 1.47 5.98 1.24
C SER A 33 0.87 6.34 2.60
N THR A 34 0.74 7.64 2.88
CA THR A 34 0.01 8.10 4.08
C THR A 34 -1.43 7.60 4.09
N ILE A 35 -2.03 7.34 2.92
CA ILE A 35 -3.36 6.73 2.82
C ILE A 35 -3.36 5.32 3.43
N VAL A 36 -2.37 4.50 3.08
CA VAL A 36 -2.22 3.14 3.63
C VAL A 36 -1.94 3.21 5.13
N PHE A 37 -1.07 4.12 5.54
CA PHE A 37 -0.74 4.29 6.95
C PHE A 37 -1.98 4.69 7.77
N ALA A 38 -2.82 5.58 7.23
CA ALA A 38 -4.09 5.94 7.86
C ALA A 38 -5.02 4.74 8.01
N GLU A 39 -5.09 3.89 6.98
CA GLU A 39 -5.90 2.68 7.03
C GLU A 39 -5.40 1.71 8.10
N LEU A 40 -4.09 1.56 8.23
CA LEU A 40 -3.48 0.70 9.25
C LEU A 40 -3.74 1.25 10.67
N LEU A 41 -3.62 2.57 10.85
CA LEU A 41 -3.91 3.21 12.13
C LEU A 41 -5.39 3.06 12.52
N MET A 42 -6.30 3.17 11.55
CA MET A 42 -7.71 2.94 11.78
C MET A 42 -7.97 1.49 12.22
N GLY A 43 -7.30 0.54 11.57
CA GLY A 43 -7.38 -0.87 11.96
C GLY A 43 -6.87 -1.11 13.38
N LEU A 44 -5.79 -0.46 13.77
CA LEU A 44 -5.25 -0.54 15.12
C LEU A 44 -6.28 -0.07 16.16
N ALA A 45 -6.97 1.04 15.89
CA ALA A 45 -8.01 1.54 16.77
C ALA A 45 -9.17 0.54 16.94
N GLN A 46 -9.35 -0.38 16.00
CA GLN A 46 -10.34 -1.45 16.03
C GLN A 46 -9.78 -2.76 16.57
N GLY A 47 -8.56 -2.76 17.10
CA GLY A 47 -7.91 -3.95 17.64
C GLY A 47 -7.32 -4.88 16.59
N LYS A 48 -7.11 -4.41 15.35
CA LYS A 48 -6.54 -5.22 14.28
C LYS A 48 -5.02 -5.11 14.23
N PRO A 49 -4.32 -6.17 13.76
CA PRO A 49 -2.87 -6.10 13.55
C PRO A 49 -2.52 -5.12 12.42
N PRO A 50 -1.25 -4.65 12.33
CA PRO A 50 -0.13 -4.98 13.19
C PRO A 50 -0.20 -4.33 14.59
N SER A 51 0.76 -4.68 15.47
CA SER A 51 0.83 -4.09 16.81
C SER A 51 1.15 -2.60 16.76
N PRO A 52 0.84 -1.83 17.83
CA PRO A 52 1.20 -0.41 17.86
C PRO A 52 2.68 -0.17 17.64
N GLU A 53 3.54 -1.00 18.25
CA GLU A 53 4.98 -0.88 18.13
C GLU A 53 5.45 -1.11 16.68
N ALA A 54 4.87 -2.11 16.01
CA ALA A 54 5.19 -2.39 14.62
C ALA A 54 4.79 -1.23 13.70
N LEU A 55 3.63 -0.62 13.96
CA LEU A 55 3.18 0.55 13.18
C LEU A 55 4.07 1.76 13.42
N ASP A 56 4.50 1.99 14.66
CA ASP A 56 5.39 3.11 14.97
C ASP A 56 6.74 2.98 14.28
N ASP A 57 7.21 1.75 14.11
CA ASP A 57 8.50 1.48 13.46
C ASP A 57 8.42 1.41 11.93
N LEU A 58 7.24 1.16 11.39
CA LEU A 58 7.06 0.92 9.96
C LEU A 58 7.62 2.05 9.07
N PRO A 59 7.43 3.34 9.39
CA PRO A 59 7.98 4.42 8.54
C PRO A 59 9.51 4.43 8.44
N ARG A 60 10.21 3.79 9.35
CA ARG A 60 11.67 3.67 9.28
C ARG A 60 12.09 2.66 8.23
N GLN A 61 11.28 1.63 8.02
CA GLN A 61 11.55 0.56 7.05
C GLN A 61 10.98 0.90 5.68
N MET A 62 9.79 1.50 5.67
CA MET A 62 9.07 1.89 4.46
C MET A 62 8.74 3.38 4.56
N PRO A 63 9.48 4.27 3.86
CA PRO A 63 9.31 5.70 3.99
C PRO A 63 7.89 6.15 3.68
N LEU A 64 7.35 7.01 4.54
CA LEU A 64 6.04 7.61 4.30
C LEU A 64 6.11 8.57 3.11
N ILE A 65 5.15 8.44 2.21
CA ILE A 65 5.00 9.31 1.05
C ILE A 65 3.66 10.01 1.18
N ALA A 66 3.68 11.34 1.25
CA ALA A 66 2.48 12.14 1.45
C ALA A 66 1.58 12.08 0.21
N PHE A 67 0.28 11.88 0.44
CA PHE A 67 -0.73 12.01 -0.60
C PHE A 67 -0.91 13.51 -0.87
N ASP A 68 -0.28 14.00 -1.93
CA ASP A 68 -0.19 15.41 -2.24
C ASP A 68 -1.18 15.85 -3.34
N GLU A 69 -1.00 17.05 -3.85
CA GLU A 69 -1.87 17.60 -4.90
C GLU A 69 -1.81 16.75 -6.17
N ASP A 70 -0.63 16.31 -6.57
CA ASP A 70 -0.47 15.48 -7.78
C ASP A 70 -1.22 14.14 -7.62
N ALA A 71 -1.15 13.55 -6.45
CA ALA A 71 -1.87 12.32 -6.13
C ALA A 71 -3.39 12.56 -6.20
N ALA A 72 -3.86 13.68 -5.66
CA ALA A 72 -5.27 14.03 -5.69
C ALA A 72 -5.77 14.21 -7.14
N ARG A 73 -5.00 14.87 -7.98
CA ARG A 73 -5.37 15.08 -9.39
C ARG A 73 -5.37 13.78 -10.17
N ALA A 74 -4.40 12.91 -9.92
CA ALA A 74 -4.36 11.59 -10.55
C ALA A 74 -5.57 10.73 -10.13
N TYR A 75 -5.92 10.76 -8.86
CA TYR A 75 -7.09 10.06 -8.34
C TYR A 75 -8.38 10.51 -9.07
N ALA A 76 -8.52 11.80 -9.34
CA ALA A 76 -9.70 12.35 -9.99
C ALA A 76 -9.87 11.85 -11.44
N ARG A 77 -8.81 11.33 -12.04
CA ARG A 77 -8.82 10.85 -13.44
C ARG A 77 -9.14 9.36 -13.56
N ILE A 78 -9.11 8.59 -12.46
CA ILE A 78 -9.44 7.17 -12.54
C ILE A 78 -10.95 6.97 -12.49
N PRO A 79 -11.47 5.82 -13.00
CA PRO A 79 -12.91 5.57 -12.97
C PRO A 79 -13.43 5.61 -11.53
N PHE A 80 -14.54 6.33 -11.34
CA PHE A 80 -15.13 6.48 -10.01
C PHE A 80 -15.67 5.13 -9.52
N ARG A 81 -15.31 4.80 -8.28
CA ARG A 81 -15.95 3.76 -7.50
C ARG A 81 -16.11 4.27 -6.09
N ARG A 82 -17.07 3.71 -5.33
CA ARG A 82 -17.33 4.14 -3.96
C ARG A 82 -16.03 4.22 -3.18
N ALA A 83 -15.94 5.24 -2.34
CA ALA A 83 -14.78 5.61 -1.57
C ALA A 83 -14.12 4.40 -0.90
N ARG A 84 -12.95 4.03 -1.39
CA ARG A 84 -12.08 3.01 -0.83
C ARG A 84 -10.69 3.58 -0.77
N PHE A 85 -9.96 3.20 0.25
CA PHE A 85 -8.55 3.58 0.35
C PHE A 85 -7.75 3.12 -0.87
N ASP A 86 -8.10 1.96 -1.43
CA ASP A 86 -7.43 1.42 -2.62
C ASP A 86 -7.47 2.40 -3.80
N ARG A 87 -8.58 3.09 -3.98
CA ARG A 87 -8.72 4.04 -5.10
C ARG A 87 -7.83 5.25 -4.92
N LEU A 88 -7.71 5.74 -3.69
CA LEU A 88 -6.78 6.82 -3.36
C LEU A 88 -5.33 6.36 -3.54
N LEU A 89 -5.02 5.14 -3.11
CA LEU A 89 -3.69 4.56 -3.30
C LEU A 89 -3.37 4.45 -4.80
N ALA A 90 -4.33 4.02 -5.62
CA ALA A 90 -4.14 3.93 -7.07
C ALA A 90 -3.77 5.28 -7.67
N GLY A 91 -4.48 6.34 -7.31
CA GLY A 91 -4.15 7.69 -7.76
C GLY A 91 -2.77 8.13 -7.32
N HIS A 92 -2.40 7.81 -6.09
CA HIS A 92 -1.08 8.15 -5.55
C HIS A 92 0.05 7.44 -6.32
N ALA A 93 -0.11 6.14 -6.57
CA ALA A 93 0.87 5.36 -7.32
C ALA A 93 1.01 5.85 -8.76
N LEU A 94 -0.12 6.18 -9.43
CA LEU A 94 -0.08 6.73 -10.78
C LEU A 94 0.67 8.07 -10.84
N ALA A 95 0.45 8.94 -9.87
CA ALA A 95 1.13 10.24 -9.82
C ALA A 95 2.64 10.08 -9.72
N LEU A 96 3.11 9.02 -9.05
CA LEU A 96 4.53 8.75 -8.84
C LEU A 96 5.10 7.77 -9.87
N ASP A 97 4.26 7.24 -10.75
CA ASP A 97 4.65 6.19 -11.70
C ASP A 97 5.29 4.98 -10.99
N LEU A 98 4.69 4.58 -9.89
CA LEU A 98 5.14 3.44 -9.09
C LEU A 98 4.14 2.30 -9.16
N PRO A 99 4.60 1.04 -9.13
CA PRO A 99 3.70 -0.09 -9.04
C PRO A 99 3.09 -0.19 -7.63
N ILE A 100 1.95 -0.86 -7.55
CA ILE A 100 1.34 -1.23 -6.27
C ILE A 100 1.64 -2.70 -6.00
N ILE A 101 2.11 -2.99 -4.80
CA ILE A 101 2.25 -4.36 -4.29
C ILE A 101 0.96 -4.71 -3.57
N THR A 102 0.24 -5.68 -4.10
CA THR A 102 -1.05 -6.11 -3.55
C THR A 102 -1.25 -7.60 -3.74
N ALA A 103 -1.91 -8.25 -2.79
CA ALA A 103 -2.33 -9.64 -2.93
C ALA A 103 -3.65 -9.77 -3.71
N ASN A 104 -4.28 -8.64 -4.05
CA ASN A 104 -5.59 -8.63 -4.70
C ASN A 104 -5.60 -7.74 -5.96
N PRO A 105 -4.89 -8.15 -7.03
CA PRO A 105 -4.80 -7.34 -8.25
C PRO A 105 -6.15 -6.97 -8.86
N LYS A 106 -7.18 -7.76 -8.61
CA LYS A 106 -8.53 -7.52 -9.16
C LYS A 106 -9.11 -6.18 -8.72
N ASP A 107 -8.74 -5.70 -7.54
CA ASP A 107 -9.24 -4.42 -7.02
C ASP A 107 -8.76 -3.23 -7.83
N PHE A 108 -7.71 -3.43 -8.63
CA PHE A 108 -7.08 -2.37 -9.42
C PHE A 108 -7.20 -2.59 -10.93
N ALA A 109 -7.88 -3.66 -11.36
CA ALA A 109 -7.88 -4.09 -12.77
C ALA A 109 -8.50 -3.06 -13.72
N ASP A 110 -9.38 -2.20 -13.23
CA ASP A 110 -10.06 -1.18 -14.02
C ASP A 110 -9.32 0.16 -14.09
N VAL A 111 -8.17 0.27 -13.43
CA VAL A 111 -7.40 1.52 -13.41
C VAL A 111 -6.40 1.51 -14.56
N PRO A 112 -6.58 2.37 -15.59
CA PRO A 112 -5.67 2.39 -16.74
C PRO A 112 -4.25 2.78 -16.32
N ARG A 113 -3.25 2.17 -16.95
CA ARG A 113 -1.81 2.47 -16.77
C ARG A 113 -1.23 2.12 -15.41
N LEU A 114 -2.05 1.64 -14.47
CA LEU A 114 -1.53 1.22 -13.18
C LEU A 114 -0.85 -0.13 -13.30
N HIS A 115 0.37 -0.22 -12.82
CA HIS A 115 1.12 -1.47 -12.74
C HIS A 115 0.94 -2.07 -11.35
N VAL A 116 0.61 -3.36 -11.29
CA VAL A 116 0.32 -4.06 -10.03
C VAL A 116 1.18 -5.31 -9.96
N GLU A 117 1.73 -5.59 -8.80
CA GLU A 117 2.54 -6.79 -8.56
C GLU A 117 2.00 -7.53 -7.35
N ASP A 118 1.79 -8.83 -7.51
CA ASP A 118 1.38 -9.72 -6.43
C ASP A 118 2.60 -10.49 -5.93
N TRP A 119 3.13 -10.09 -4.78
CA TRP A 119 4.32 -10.71 -4.20
C TRP A 119 4.00 -11.94 -3.35
N THR A 120 2.71 -12.32 -3.26
CA THR A 120 2.31 -13.56 -2.58
C THR A 120 2.40 -14.78 -3.51
N GLN A 121 2.54 -14.55 -4.79
CA GLN A 121 2.58 -15.61 -5.82
C GLN A 121 4.00 -16.10 -6.11
#